data_b58415ffcf7332f08be1ad86db358ceb
#
_entry.id   b58415ffcf7332f08be1ad86db358ceb
#
_cell.length_a   1.000
_cell.length_b   1.000
_cell.length_c   1.000
_cell.angle_alpha   90.00
_cell.angle_beta   90.00
_cell.angle_gamma   90.00
#
_symmetry.space_group_name_H-M   'P 1'
#
loop_
_entity.id
_entity.type
_entity.pdbx_description
1 polymer ?
#
loop_
_entity_poly.entity_id
_entity_poly.type
_entity_poly.pdbx_seq_one_letter_code
_entity_poly.pdbx_strand_id
1 'polypeptide(L)'
;RRQITFGFSAKNRFQITDTKLRNGVQKFQITDHNNKKCYKFSTNLSGKHNLYNVTAAICVAIEENISIKNISKGLNDFQGVSRRFEISNLNFYDQPRILIDDYGHHPVEISATIQAIRQKFPREKICMIFEPHRFTRTKQLFNDFVKVLSQVDSLLLLDIYPANEKPIKGISSKKIISEIAKSHKNAEYIGKSDPLVWLQSNYENFSILITQGAGTISKLNKKIKHKWQ
;
A
#
# COMPACT_ATOMS: atom_id res chain seq x y z
N ARG A 1 -21.65 10.31 23.50
CA ARG A 1 -21.09 10.81 22.23
C ARG A 1 -21.95 10.30 21.09
N ARG A 2 -22.20 11.13 20.08
CA ARG A 2 -22.92 10.70 18.88
C ARG A 2 -22.04 9.74 18.09
N GLN A 3 -22.59 8.58 17.72
CA GLN A 3 -21.89 7.58 16.91
C GLN A 3 -22.58 7.46 15.55
N ILE A 4 -21.79 7.33 14.50
CA ILE A 4 -22.23 7.08 13.13
C ILE A 4 -21.63 5.76 12.70
N THR A 5 -22.49 4.80 12.35
CA THR A 5 -22.06 3.49 11.84
C THR A 5 -22.19 3.43 10.34
N PHE A 6 -21.20 2.82 9.68
CA PHE A 6 -21.20 2.63 8.23
C PHE A 6 -20.55 1.31 7.83
N GLY A 7 -20.88 0.81 6.65
CA GLY A 7 -20.31 -0.43 6.11
C GLY A 7 -21.34 -1.26 5.34
N PHE A 8 -21.03 -2.52 5.07
CA PHE A 8 -21.88 -3.40 4.26
C PHE A 8 -23.07 -4.00 5.03
N SER A 9 -23.01 -4.04 6.34
CA SER A 9 -24.09 -4.60 7.15
C SER A 9 -25.33 -3.68 7.15
N ALA A 10 -26.51 -4.27 7.01
CA ALA A 10 -27.80 -3.55 7.14
C ALA A 10 -28.04 -2.95 8.53
N LYS A 11 -27.25 -3.35 9.54
CA LYS A 11 -27.29 -2.77 10.89
C LYS A 11 -26.64 -1.39 10.98
N ASN A 12 -25.88 -0.98 9.97
CA ASN A 12 -25.26 0.32 9.92
C ASN A 12 -26.27 1.39 9.52
N ARG A 13 -26.12 2.60 10.07
CA ARG A 13 -26.89 3.75 9.59
C ARG A 13 -26.65 4.03 8.11
N PHE A 14 -25.37 4.05 7.68
CA PHE A 14 -25.00 4.18 6.28
C PHE A 14 -24.55 2.83 5.74
N GLN A 15 -25.41 2.19 4.95
CA GLN A 15 -25.15 0.89 4.36
C GLN A 15 -24.59 1.03 2.95
N ILE A 16 -23.48 0.36 2.67
CA ILE A 16 -22.91 0.23 1.32
C ILE A 16 -23.63 -0.91 0.60
N THR A 17 -24.20 -0.60 -0.57
CA THR A 17 -24.92 -1.57 -1.41
C THR A 17 -24.58 -1.39 -2.88
N ASP A 18 -25.02 -2.32 -3.74
CA ASP A 18 -24.89 -2.28 -5.22
C ASP A 18 -23.49 -1.89 -5.72
N THR A 19 -22.48 -2.61 -5.25
CA THR A 19 -21.10 -2.30 -5.61
C THR A 19 -20.72 -2.97 -6.93
N LYS A 20 -20.22 -2.19 -7.90
CA LYS A 20 -19.76 -2.66 -9.23
C LYS A 20 -18.44 -2.01 -9.58
N LEU A 21 -17.47 -2.81 -10.01
CA LEU A 21 -16.20 -2.34 -10.57
C LEU A 21 -16.23 -2.54 -12.09
N ARG A 22 -16.07 -1.46 -12.85
CA ARG A 22 -15.98 -1.50 -14.31
C ARG A 22 -14.96 -0.48 -14.81
N ASN A 23 -14.02 -0.93 -15.63
CA ASN A 23 -12.97 -0.06 -16.22
C ASN A 23 -12.22 0.80 -15.18
N GLY A 24 -11.87 0.23 -14.02
CA GLY A 24 -11.16 0.93 -12.96
C GLY A 24 -12.03 1.87 -12.11
N VAL A 25 -13.28 2.12 -12.49
CA VAL A 25 -14.23 2.94 -11.74
C VAL A 25 -15.11 2.06 -10.87
N GLN A 26 -15.13 2.33 -9.58
CA GLN A 26 -16.01 1.66 -8.63
C GLN A 26 -17.28 2.47 -8.42
N LYS A 27 -18.44 1.90 -8.79
CA LYS A 27 -19.77 2.47 -8.54
C LYS A 27 -20.40 1.75 -7.36
N PHE A 28 -21.10 2.47 -6.52
CA PHE A 28 -21.75 1.93 -5.33
C PHE A 28 -22.90 2.84 -4.88
N GLN A 29 -23.74 2.30 -3.99
CA GLN A 29 -24.82 3.05 -3.36
C GLN A 29 -24.58 3.11 -1.86
N ILE A 30 -25.06 4.19 -1.23
CA ILE A 30 -25.12 4.35 0.22
C ILE A 30 -26.56 4.62 0.59
N THR A 31 -27.13 3.74 1.40
CA THR A 31 -28.46 3.91 2.00
C THR A 31 -28.31 4.49 3.40
N ASP A 32 -28.85 5.69 3.64
CA ASP A 32 -29.00 6.27 4.97
C ASP A 32 -30.33 5.79 5.56
N HIS A 33 -30.27 4.84 6.44
CA HIS A 33 -31.46 4.23 7.06
C HIS A 33 -32.21 5.22 7.99
N ASN A 34 -31.55 6.23 8.55
CA ASN A 34 -32.21 7.22 9.41
C ASN A 34 -33.07 8.18 8.57
N ASN A 35 -32.56 8.63 7.41
CA ASN A 35 -33.25 9.59 6.55
C ASN A 35 -34.03 8.92 5.42
N LYS A 36 -33.98 7.58 5.31
CA LYS A 36 -34.60 6.78 4.22
C LYS A 36 -34.18 7.27 2.83
N LYS A 37 -32.92 7.66 2.66
CA LYS A 37 -32.37 8.18 1.41
C LYS A 37 -31.31 7.21 0.87
N CYS A 38 -31.29 7.09 -0.46
CA CYS A 38 -30.29 6.31 -1.16
C CYS A 38 -29.49 7.24 -2.09
N TYR A 39 -28.17 7.18 -2.00
CA TYR A 39 -27.25 8.01 -2.77
C TYR A 39 -26.39 7.13 -3.64
N LYS A 40 -26.15 7.54 -4.90
CA LYS A 40 -25.28 6.85 -5.84
C LYS A 40 -23.97 7.61 -5.99
N PHE A 41 -22.86 6.89 -5.87
CA PHE A 41 -21.52 7.46 -5.98
C PHE A 41 -20.64 6.64 -6.91
N SER A 42 -19.56 7.25 -7.37
CA SER A 42 -18.45 6.60 -8.07
C SER A 42 -17.12 7.13 -7.54
N THR A 43 -16.10 6.27 -7.63
CA THR A 43 -14.72 6.62 -7.27
C THR A 43 -13.74 5.85 -8.16
N ASN A 44 -12.58 6.46 -8.42
CA ASN A 44 -11.47 5.82 -9.12
C ASN A 44 -10.66 4.89 -8.19
N LEU A 45 -10.97 4.87 -6.89
CA LEU A 45 -10.31 4.00 -5.92
C LEU A 45 -10.95 2.62 -5.93
N SER A 46 -10.17 1.60 -6.29
CA SER A 46 -10.62 0.20 -6.32
C SER A 46 -10.42 -0.49 -4.97
N GLY A 47 -11.23 -1.51 -4.71
CA GLY A 47 -11.09 -2.40 -3.57
C GLY A 47 -12.02 -2.09 -2.39
N LYS A 48 -12.36 -3.17 -1.66
CA LYS A 48 -13.31 -3.11 -0.54
C LYS A 48 -12.87 -2.15 0.58
N HIS A 49 -11.57 -2.09 0.88
CA HIS A 49 -11.02 -1.18 1.87
C HIS A 49 -11.21 0.29 1.48
N ASN A 50 -11.08 0.62 0.19
CA ASN A 50 -11.32 1.97 -0.30
C ASN A 50 -12.81 2.34 -0.25
N LEU A 51 -13.72 1.39 -0.45
CA LEU A 51 -15.14 1.63 -0.22
C LEU A 51 -15.44 2.02 1.23
N TYR A 52 -14.79 1.39 2.21
CA TYR A 52 -14.90 1.82 3.61
C TYR A 52 -14.36 3.25 3.79
N ASN A 53 -13.18 3.55 3.24
CA ASN A 53 -12.54 4.86 3.38
C ASN A 53 -13.40 5.98 2.77
N VAL A 54 -13.86 5.81 1.52
CA VAL A 54 -14.71 6.82 0.88
C VAL A 54 -16.05 6.95 1.55
N THR A 55 -16.63 5.85 2.04
CA THR A 55 -17.91 5.89 2.78
C THR A 55 -17.77 6.67 4.08
N ALA A 56 -16.66 6.48 4.82
CA ALA A 56 -16.37 7.28 6.01
C ALA A 56 -16.35 8.80 5.67
N ALA A 57 -15.63 9.17 4.62
CA ALA A 57 -15.57 10.57 4.18
C ALA A 57 -16.94 11.10 3.74
N ILE A 58 -17.73 10.30 3.01
CA ILE A 58 -19.11 10.65 2.61
C ILE A 58 -20.00 10.86 3.83
N CYS A 59 -19.92 9.96 4.82
CA CYS A 59 -20.72 10.11 6.06
C CYS A 59 -20.42 11.42 6.78
N VAL A 60 -19.14 11.77 6.92
CA VAL A 60 -18.74 13.05 7.52
C VAL A 60 -19.26 14.21 6.69
N ALA A 61 -19.10 14.17 5.37
CA ALA A 61 -19.56 15.25 4.48
C ALA A 61 -21.09 15.44 4.51
N ILE A 62 -21.87 14.36 4.60
CA ILE A 62 -23.33 14.42 4.75
C ILE A 62 -23.70 15.06 6.10
N GLU A 63 -23.03 14.68 7.19
CA GLU A 63 -23.27 15.24 8.52
C GLU A 63 -22.91 16.73 8.61
N GLU A 64 -21.90 17.16 7.83
CA GLU A 64 -21.50 18.56 7.68
C GLU A 64 -22.36 19.32 6.65
N ASN A 65 -23.48 18.73 6.18
CA ASN A 65 -24.42 19.32 5.22
C ASN A 65 -23.80 19.71 3.87
N ILE A 66 -22.71 19.03 3.45
CA ILE A 66 -22.15 19.20 2.12
C ILE A 66 -23.10 18.58 1.08
N SER A 67 -23.38 19.31 0.00
CA SER A 67 -24.30 18.83 -1.02
C SER A 67 -23.77 17.57 -1.71
N ILE A 68 -24.67 16.64 -2.06
CA ILE A 68 -24.32 15.39 -2.75
C ILE A 68 -23.57 15.65 -4.06
N LYS A 69 -23.89 16.73 -4.76
CA LYS A 69 -23.18 17.18 -5.97
C LYS A 69 -21.70 17.46 -5.68
N ASN A 70 -21.40 18.18 -4.59
CA ASN A 70 -20.03 18.51 -4.21
C ASN A 70 -19.27 17.28 -3.70
N ILE A 71 -19.94 16.41 -2.93
CA ILE A 71 -19.37 15.13 -2.50
C ILE A 71 -18.99 14.29 -3.73
N SER A 72 -19.89 14.12 -4.70
CA SER A 72 -19.63 13.36 -5.91
C SER A 72 -18.50 13.96 -6.74
N LYS A 73 -18.46 15.29 -6.86
CA LYS A 73 -17.35 15.99 -7.53
C LYS A 73 -16.01 15.68 -6.86
N GLY A 74 -15.93 15.86 -5.52
CA GLY A 74 -14.71 15.58 -4.76
C GLY A 74 -14.23 14.14 -4.90
N LEU A 75 -15.14 13.15 -4.94
CA LEU A 75 -14.79 11.75 -5.14
C LEU A 75 -14.26 11.46 -6.55
N ASN A 76 -14.79 12.11 -7.58
CA ASN A 76 -14.33 11.92 -8.96
C ASN A 76 -12.99 12.62 -9.20
N ASP A 77 -12.77 13.78 -8.59
CA ASP A 77 -11.53 14.56 -8.70
C ASP A 77 -10.39 13.96 -7.86
N PHE A 78 -10.71 13.11 -6.88
CA PHE A 78 -9.73 12.54 -5.97
C PHE A 78 -8.94 11.41 -6.63
N GLN A 79 -7.64 11.63 -6.81
CA GLN A 79 -6.72 10.69 -7.45
C GLN A 79 -6.11 9.66 -6.48
N GLY A 80 -6.54 9.64 -5.24
CA GLY A 80 -5.98 8.79 -4.19
C GLY A 80 -5.00 9.51 -3.28
N VAL A 81 -4.55 8.82 -2.26
CA VAL A 81 -3.48 9.28 -1.36
C VAL A 81 -2.15 8.79 -1.91
N SER A 82 -1.18 9.67 -2.01
CA SER A 82 0.19 9.30 -2.38
C SER A 82 0.68 8.10 -1.55
N ARG A 83 1.44 7.24 -2.17
CA ARG A 83 2.00 6.07 -1.51
C ARG A 83 0.95 5.06 -0.99
N ARG A 84 -0.16 4.92 -1.68
CA ARG A 84 -1.17 3.88 -1.45
C ARG A 84 -1.37 3.10 -2.74
N PHE A 85 -0.49 2.12 -2.98
CA PHE A 85 -0.43 1.35 -4.23
C PHE A 85 -0.30 2.27 -5.46
N GLU A 86 0.52 3.30 -5.34
CA GLU A 86 0.76 4.28 -6.41
C GLU A 86 1.62 3.66 -7.50
N ILE A 87 1.11 3.61 -8.72
CA ILE A 87 1.80 3.00 -9.86
C ILE A 87 2.42 4.10 -10.73
N SER A 88 3.68 3.91 -11.10
CA SER A 88 4.42 4.75 -12.04
C SER A 88 5.21 3.87 -13.01
N ASN A 89 5.44 4.35 -14.22
CA ASN A 89 6.33 3.69 -15.17
C ASN A 89 7.76 4.20 -14.97
N LEU A 90 8.71 3.30 -15.08
CA LEU A 90 10.15 3.59 -15.10
C LEU A 90 10.74 3.08 -16.41
N ASN A 91 11.85 3.67 -16.83
CA ASN A 91 12.62 3.21 -17.96
C ASN A 91 14.09 2.99 -17.54
N PHE A 92 14.48 1.74 -17.35
CA PHE A 92 15.85 1.36 -17.06
C PHE A 92 16.55 1.00 -18.36
N TYR A 93 17.38 1.90 -18.90
CA TYR A 93 18.17 1.65 -20.12
C TYR A 93 17.30 1.07 -21.25
N ASP A 94 16.21 1.77 -21.58
CA ASP A 94 15.21 1.39 -22.59
C ASP A 94 14.40 0.12 -22.27
N GLN A 95 14.47 -0.36 -21.04
CA GLN A 95 13.63 -1.45 -20.58
C GLN A 95 12.53 -0.92 -19.63
N PRO A 96 11.26 -1.03 -20.01
CA PRO A 96 10.16 -0.55 -19.18
C PRO A 96 10.01 -1.38 -17.90
N ARG A 97 9.78 -0.72 -16.79
CA ARG A 97 9.53 -1.31 -15.48
C ARG A 97 8.35 -0.59 -14.82
N ILE A 98 7.70 -1.28 -13.92
CA ILE A 98 6.61 -0.71 -13.11
C ILE A 98 7.16 -0.43 -11.72
N LEU A 99 7.01 0.81 -11.24
CA LEU A 99 7.24 1.17 -9.85
C LEU A 99 5.93 1.23 -9.10
N ILE A 100 5.87 0.57 -7.96
CA ILE A 100 4.76 0.65 -7.01
C ILE A 100 5.27 1.24 -5.70
N ASP A 101 4.68 2.36 -5.25
CA ASP A 101 4.96 2.95 -3.96
C ASP A 101 3.80 2.70 -3.00
N ASP A 102 4.11 2.08 -1.85
CA ASP A 102 3.09 1.79 -0.86
C ASP A 102 3.58 2.14 0.55
N TYR A 103 2.69 2.75 1.33
CA TYR A 103 2.96 3.15 2.71
C TYR A 103 2.89 1.99 3.70
N GLY A 104 2.34 0.84 3.29
CA GLY A 104 2.12 -0.34 4.13
C GLY A 104 3.40 -0.76 4.85
N HIS A 105 3.29 -0.99 6.15
CA HIS A 105 4.41 -1.31 7.03
C HIS A 105 4.07 -2.39 8.07
N HIS A 106 2.88 -2.96 7.96
CA HIS A 106 2.43 -4.11 8.74
C HIS A 106 2.42 -5.35 7.83
N PRO A 107 2.77 -6.57 8.31
CA PRO A 107 2.79 -7.78 7.47
C PRO A 107 1.49 -8.02 6.69
N VAL A 108 0.34 -7.72 7.27
CA VAL A 108 -0.97 -7.83 6.59
C VAL A 108 -1.07 -6.86 5.40
N GLU A 109 -0.59 -5.61 5.55
CA GLU A 109 -0.58 -4.61 4.48
C GLU A 109 0.39 -5.04 3.37
N ILE A 110 1.58 -5.53 3.73
CA ILE A 110 2.57 -6.04 2.76
C ILE A 110 1.98 -7.21 1.97
N SER A 111 1.33 -8.16 2.65
CA SER A 111 0.67 -9.29 2.00
C SER A 111 -0.41 -8.83 1.02
N ALA A 112 -1.23 -7.86 1.41
CA ALA A 112 -2.28 -7.31 0.54
C ALA A 112 -1.68 -6.65 -0.72
N THR A 113 -0.58 -5.90 -0.58
CA THR A 113 0.15 -5.29 -1.70
C THR A 113 0.69 -6.35 -2.64
N ILE A 114 1.38 -7.38 -2.13
CA ILE A 114 1.93 -8.48 -2.95
C ILE A 114 0.81 -9.22 -3.68
N GLN A 115 -0.30 -9.54 -3.00
CA GLN A 115 -1.45 -10.21 -3.61
C GLN A 115 -2.09 -9.38 -4.71
N ALA A 116 -2.27 -8.07 -4.50
CA ALA A 116 -2.81 -7.17 -5.52
C ALA A 116 -1.90 -7.12 -6.77
N ILE A 117 -0.56 -7.13 -6.57
CA ILE A 117 0.40 -7.18 -7.67
C ILE A 117 0.30 -8.52 -8.41
N ARG A 118 0.29 -9.65 -7.71
CA ARG A 118 0.18 -10.97 -8.31
C ARG A 118 -1.15 -11.16 -9.08
N GLN A 119 -2.24 -10.56 -8.63
CA GLN A 119 -3.51 -10.56 -9.35
C GLN A 119 -3.46 -9.73 -10.63
N LYS A 120 -2.80 -8.57 -10.59
CA LYS A 120 -2.72 -7.67 -11.74
C LYS A 120 -1.62 -8.08 -12.73
N PHE A 121 -0.53 -8.66 -12.23
CA PHE A 121 0.67 -9.02 -12.97
C PHE A 121 1.15 -10.42 -12.57
N PRO A 122 0.43 -11.48 -12.94
CA PRO A 122 0.62 -12.82 -12.35
C PRO A 122 1.95 -13.50 -12.67
N ARG A 123 2.65 -13.10 -13.73
CA ARG A 123 3.91 -13.71 -14.19
C ARG A 123 5.13 -12.84 -13.98
N GLU A 124 4.94 -11.61 -13.49
CA GLU A 124 6.02 -10.65 -13.39
C GLU A 124 6.87 -10.86 -12.14
N LYS A 125 8.19 -10.72 -12.30
CA LYS A 125 9.13 -10.80 -11.18
C LYS A 125 9.09 -9.52 -10.35
N ILE A 126 8.98 -9.67 -9.04
CA ILE A 126 8.84 -8.60 -8.06
C ILE A 126 10.16 -8.41 -7.31
N CYS A 127 10.74 -7.22 -7.40
CA CYS A 127 11.78 -6.74 -6.49
C CYS A 127 11.14 -5.79 -5.46
N MET A 128 11.32 -6.05 -4.19
CA MET A 128 10.82 -5.19 -3.11
C MET A 128 11.97 -4.55 -2.35
N ILE A 129 11.94 -3.23 -2.23
CA ILE A 129 12.74 -2.49 -1.26
C ILE A 129 11.82 -2.17 -0.08
N PHE A 130 12.15 -2.71 1.09
CA PHE A 130 11.32 -2.55 2.28
C PHE A 130 12.08 -1.87 3.42
N GLU A 131 11.42 -0.90 4.07
CA GLU A 131 11.92 -0.23 5.27
C GLU A 131 11.04 -0.62 6.46
N PRO A 132 11.49 -1.51 7.35
CA PRO A 132 10.74 -1.84 8.56
C PRO A 132 10.56 -0.60 9.44
N HIS A 133 9.42 -0.48 10.10
CA HIS A 133 9.06 0.70 10.88
C HIS A 133 8.78 0.33 12.33
N ARG A 134 9.59 0.84 13.27
CA ARG A 134 9.60 0.60 14.71
C ARG A 134 10.21 -0.73 15.12
N PHE A 135 11.09 -0.67 16.12
CA PHE A 135 11.71 -1.86 16.70
C PHE A 135 10.70 -2.75 17.44
N THR A 136 9.76 -2.14 18.16
CA THR A 136 8.70 -2.87 18.89
C THR A 136 7.84 -3.71 17.95
N ARG A 137 7.36 -3.12 16.85
CA ARG A 137 6.58 -3.84 15.83
C ARG A 137 7.40 -4.95 15.19
N THR A 138 8.64 -4.66 14.81
CA THR A 138 9.52 -5.65 14.20
C THR A 138 9.78 -6.83 15.13
N LYS A 139 9.90 -6.59 16.44
CA LYS A 139 10.03 -7.66 17.44
C LYS A 139 8.77 -8.50 17.54
N GLN A 140 7.61 -7.85 17.69
CA GLN A 140 6.32 -8.52 17.91
C GLN A 140 5.89 -9.37 16.72
N LEU A 141 6.17 -8.91 15.50
CA LEU A 141 5.71 -9.53 14.24
C LEU A 141 6.87 -10.13 13.43
N PHE A 142 7.97 -10.50 14.12
CA PHE A 142 9.20 -10.93 13.45
C PHE A 142 8.96 -12.07 12.47
N ASN A 143 8.29 -13.13 12.88
CA ASN A 143 8.03 -14.31 12.06
C ASN A 143 7.05 -13.99 10.90
N ASP A 144 6.08 -13.09 11.13
CA ASP A 144 5.16 -12.65 10.09
C ASP A 144 5.89 -11.84 9.01
N PHE A 145 6.85 -10.97 9.40
CA PHE A 145 7.73 -10.28 8.45
C PHE A 145 8.57 -11.28 7.64
N VAL A 146 9.23 -12.24 8.28
CA VAL A 146 9.99 -13.27 7.58
C VAL A 146 9.11 -13.98 6.54
N LYS A 147 7.91 -14.44 6.95
CA LYS A 147 6.97 -15.15 6.08
C LYS A 147 6.49 -14.32 4.89
N VAL A 148 6.10 -13.05 5.13
CA VAL A 148 5.52 -12.22 4.07
C VAL A 148 6.59 -11.71 3.10
N LEU A 149 7.76 -11.30 3.60
CA LEU A 149 8.85 -10.78 2.78
C LEU A 149 9.51 -11.87 1.92
N SER A 150 9.40 -13.14 2.30
CA SER A 150 9.86 -14.27 1.47
C SER A 150 8.97 -14.56 0.24
N GLN A 151 7.86 -13.83 0.05
CA GLN A 151 6.94 -14.05 -1.08
C GLN A 151 7.31 -13.27 -2.35
N VAL A 152 8.28 -12.37 -2.29
CA VAL A 152 8.79 -11.63 -3.45
C VAL A 152 9.97 -12.35 -4.09
N ASP A 153 10.27 -12.05 -5.36
CA ASP A 153 11.35 -12.74 -6.08
C ASP A 153 12.74 -12.20 -5.71
N SER A 154 12.83 -10.91 -5.35
CA SER A 154 14.04 -10.26 -4.82
C SER A 154 13.65 -9.29 -3.70
N LEU A 155 14.42 -9.27 -2.63
CA LEU A 155 14.20 -8.43 -1.46
C LEU A 155 15.44 -7.62 -1.10
N LEU A 156 15.29 -6.31 -1.01
CA LEU A 156 16.27 -5.40 -0.43
C LEU A 156 15.73 -4.83 0.86
N LEU A 157 16.40 -5.11 1.98
CA LEU A 157 15.95 -4.66 3.29
C LEU A 157 16.82 -3.51 3.81
N LEU A 158 16.17 -2.37 4.05
CA LEU A 158 16.80 -1.20 4.68
C LEU A 158 16.87 -1.37 6.20
N ASP A 159 17.56 -0.46 6.89
CA ASP A 159 17.53 -0.38 8.35
C ASP A 159 16.10 -0.17 8.87
N ILE A 160 15.85 -0.60 10.09
CA ILE A 160 14.60 -0.32 10.78
C ILE A 160 14.51 1.19 11.03
N TYR A 161 13.48 1.85 10.51
CA TYR A 161 13.16 3.23 10.85
C TYR A 161 12.66 3.31 12.30
N PRO A 162 13.36 4.02 13.20
CA PRO A 162 13.09 3.93 14.63
C PRO A 162 11.79 4.59 15.06
N ALA A 163 11.33 5.64 14.38
CA ALA A 163 10.15 6.44 14.78
C ALA A 163 10.18 6.82 16.28
N ASN A 164 11.34 7.37 16.73
CA ASN A 164 11.65 7.76 18.11
C ASN A 164 11.81 6.60 19.11
N GLU A 165 11.79 5.35 18.66
CA GLU A 165 12.09 4.21 19.54
C GLU A 165 13.60 3.98 19.67
N LYS A 166 14.03 3.47 20.84
CA LYS A 166 15.39 2.98 21.01
C LYS A 166 15.56 1.60 20.39
N PRO A 167 16.76 1.27 19.85
CA PRO A 167 17.05 -0.07 19.37
C PRO A 167 16.79 -1.15 20.43
N ILE A 168 16.24 -2.29 19.99
CA ILE A 168 15.99 -3.45 20.86
C ILE A 168 17.07 -4.49 20.57
N LYS A 169 17.76 -4.96 21.62
CA LYS A 169 18.81 -5.99 21.51
C LYS A 169 18.30 -7.23 20.78
N GLY A 170 19.01 -7.66 19.76
CA GLY A 170 18.65 -8.84 18.95
C GLY A 170 17.59 -8.60 17.87
N ILE A 171 17.12 -7.36 17.67
CA ILE A 171 16.16 -7.00 16.61
C ILE A 171 16.84 -6.07 15.61
N SER A 172 16.96 -6.54 14.37
CA SER A 172 17.56 -5.78 13.27
C SER A 172 17.09 -6.33 11.92
N SER A 173 17.21 -5.52 10.88
CA SER A 173 16.97 -5.94 9.50
C SER A 173 17.93 -7.05 9.07
N LYS A 174 19.17 -7.05 9.54
CA LYS A 174 20.14 -8.14 9.31
C LYS A 174 19.62 -9.48 9.81
N LYS A 175 18.98 -9.50 10.99
CA LYS A 175 18.41 -10.73 11.56
C LYS A 175 17.21 -11.21 10.73
N ILE A 176 16.35 -10.31 10.23
CA ILE A 176 15.27 -10.69 9.32
C ILE A 176 15.85 -11.34 8.07
N ILE A 177 16.85 -10.72 7.43
CA ILE A 177 17.49 -11.27 6.23
C ILE A 177 18.13 -12.62 6.51
N SER A 178 18.81 -12.80 7.65
CA SER A 178 19.43 -14.09 7.98
C SER A 178 18.40 -15.23 8.12
N GLU A 179 17.19 -14.95 8.57
CA GLU A 179 16.11 -15.94 8.61
C GLU A 179 15.51 -16.20 7.22
N ILE A 180 15.31 -15.15 6.44
CA ILE A 180 14.78 -15.27 5.07
C ILE A 180 15.76 -16.05 4.18
N ALA A 181 17.06 -15.78 4.29
CA ALA A 181 18.10 -16.41 3.48
C ALA A 181 18.19 -17.95 3.65
N LYS A 182 17.61 -18.51 4.71
CA LYS A 182 17.52 -19.96 4.89
C LYS A 182 16.65 -20.63 3.82
N SER A 183 15.68 -19.92 3.25
CA SER A 183 14.72 -20.42 2.26
C SER A 183 14.66 -19.60 0.98
N HIS A 184 15.19 -18.38 0.96
CA HIS A 184 15.09 -17.43 -0.14
C HIS A 184 16.47 -16.85 -0.49
N LYS A 185 16.97 -17.17 -1.69
CA LYS A 185 18.36 -16.84 -2.09
C LYS A 185 18.58 -15.38 -2.47
N ASN A 186 17.53 -14.65 -2.87
CA ASN A 186 17.63 -13.28 -3.41
C ASN A 186 17.16 -12.24 -2.38
N ALA A 187 17.62 -12.36 -1.15
CA ALA A 187 17.30 -11.41 -0.09
C ALA A 187 18.59 -10.80 0.46
N GLU A 188 18.70 -9.48 0.40
CA GLU A 188 19.88 -8.73 0.78
C GLU A 188 19.57 -7.64 1.79
N TYR A 189 20.46 -7.49 2.79
CA TYR A 189 20.47 -6.35 3.67
C TYR A 189 21.33 -5.25 3.06
N ILE A 190 20.71 -4.14 2.68
CA ILE A 190 21.40 -2.99 2.12
C ILE A 190 21.76 -1.96 3.20
N GLY A 191 20.97 -1.88 4.28
CA GLY A 191 21.20 -0.92 5.36
C GLY A 191 21.17 0.52 4.88
N LYS A 192 22.31 1.22 5.05
CA LYS A 192 22.50 2.60 4.63
C LYS A 192 23.12 2.75 3.23
N SER A 193 23.48 1.66 2.58
CA SER A 193 24.01 1.70 1.21
C SER A 193 22.95 2.24 0.24
N ASP A 194 23.40 2.83 -0.86
CA ASP A 194 22.45 3.37 -1.86
C ASP A 194 21.84 2.24 -2.71
N PRO A 195 20.52 1.98 -2.56
CA PRO A 195 19.86 0.96 -3.36
C PRO A 195 19.90 1.22 -4.87
N LEU A 196 20.15 2.48 -5.30
CA LEU A 196 20.24 2.81 -6.73
C LEU A 196 21.39 2.08 -7.42
N VAL A 197 22.51 1.86 -6.73
CA VAL A 197 23.64 1.10 -7.27
C VAL A 197 23.25 -0.35 -7.52
N TRP A 198 22.57 -0.97 -6.54
CA TRP A 198 22.07 -2.34 -6.70
C TRP A 198 21.06 -2.45 -7.85
N LEU A 199 20.12 -1.51 -7.94
CA LEU A 199 19.12 -1.47 -9.02
C LEU A 199 19.76 -1.36 -10.39
N GLN A 200 20.84 -0.57 -10.55
CA GLN A 200 21.57 -0.44 -11.81
C GLN A 200 22.20 -1.75 -12.28
N SER A 201 22.67 -2.58 -11.34
CA SER A 201 23.33 -3.84 -11.68
C SER A 201 22.35 -5.02 -11.80
N ASN A 202 21.10 -4.86 -11.36
CA ASN A 202 20.14 -5.97 -11.24
C ASN A 202 18.80 -5.71 -11.92
N TYR A 203 18.64 -4.63 -12.68
CA TYR A 203 17.35 -4.22 -13.26
C TYR A 203 16.74 -5.28 -14.20
N GLU A 204 17.54 -6.15 -14.79
CA GLU A 204 17.07 -7.23 -15.68
C GLU A 204 16.36 -8.36 -14.90
N ASN A 205 16.57 -8.45 -13.60
CA ASN A 205 16.05 -9.53 -12.77
C ASN A 205 14.61 -9.31 -12.29
N PHE A 206 14.00 -8.16 -12.58
CA PHE A 206 12.62 -7.85 -12.16
C PHE A 206 11.90 -6.98 -13.20
N SER A 207 10.59 -7.09 -13.25
CA SER A 207 9.70 -6.24 -14.06
C SER A 207 8.96 -5.22 -13.19
N ILE A 208 8.78 -5.55 -11.90
CA ILE A 208 8.08 -4.72 -10.92
C ILE A 208 9.02 -4.40 -9.77
N LEU A 209 9.19 -3.11 -9.50
CA LEU A 209 9.88 -2.59 -8.34
C LEU A 209 8.86 -2.07 -7.33
N ILE A 210 8.94 -2.52 -6.08
CA ILE A 210 8.13 -2.01 -4.98
C ILE A 210 9.02 -1.23 -4.02
N THR A 211 8.61 -0.02 -3.66
CA THR A 211 9.13 0.69 -2.48
C THR A 211 8.05 0.70 -1.41
N GLN A 212 8.27 0.04 -0.27
CA GLN A 212 7.25 -0.12 0.75
C GLN A 212 7.76 0.21 2.16
N GLY A 213 7.00 0.99 2.92
CA GLY A 213 7.31 1.39 4.29
C GLY A 213 6.82 2.78 4.66
N ALA A 214 6.76 3.09 5.96
CA ALA A 214 6.21 4.35 6.50
C ALA A 214 7.29 5.40 6.86
N GLY A 215 8.56 5.10 6.66
CA GLY A 215 9.68 5.97 7.05
C GLY A 215 10.28 6.77 5.91
N THR A 216 11.61 6.73 5.82
CA THR A 216 12.39 7.54 4.86
C THR A 216 12.41 6.99 3.44
N ILE A 217 11.90 5.81 3.21
CA ILE A 217 11.86 5.16 1.89
C ILE A 217 11.15 6.01 0.82
N SER A 218 10.29 6.94 1.22
CA SER A 218 9.68 7.93 0.32
C SER A 218 10.71 8.83 -0.38
N LYS A 219 11.83 9.11 0.27
CA LYS A 219 12.92 9.88 -0.33
C LYS A 219 13.64 9.05 -1.40
N LEU A 220 13.80 7.75 -1.16
CA LEU A 220 14.35 6.81 -2.13
C LEU A 220 13.43 6.70 -3.36
N ASN A 221 12.12 6.56 -3.16
CA ASN A 221 11.16 6.51 -4.25
C ASN A 221 11.28 7.74 -5.18
N LYS A 222 11.39 8.95 -4.61
CA LYS A 222 11.60 10.18 -5.38
C LYS A 222 12.90 10.14 -6.18
N LYS A 223 14.00 9.62 -5.62
CA LYS A 223 15.27 9.48 -6.34
C LYS A 223 15.16 8.48 -7.48
N ILE A 224 14.47 7.36 -7.28
CA ILE A 224 14.20 6.35 -8.31
C ILE A 224 13.42 6.98 -9.47
N LYS A 225 12.31 7.66 -9.18
CA LYS A 225 11.53 8.38 -10.18
C LYS A 225 12.38 9.38 -10.95
N HIS A 226 13.09 10.25 -10.25
CA HIS A 226 13.94 11.28 -10.90
C HIS A 226 15.02 10.69 -11.84
N LYS A 227 15.51 9.48 -11.54
CA LYS A 227 16.60 8.86 -12.33
C LYS A 227 16.07 8.07 -13.53
N TRP A 228 14.89 7.46 -13.45
CA TRP A 228 14.39 6.49 -14.44
C TRP A 228 12.95 6.75 -14.92
N GLN A 229 12.31 7.81 -14.51
CA GLN A 229 11.01 8.26 -15.03
C GLN A 229 11.21 9.37 -16.08
#